data_8a3ff34c0c81d0f8a4c5976fcfd5e153
#
_entry.id   8a3ff34c0c81d0f8a4c5976fcfd5e153
#
_cell.length_a   1.000
_cell.length_b   1.000
_cell.length_c   1.000
_cell.angle_alpha   90.00
_cell.angle_beta   90.00
_cell.angle_gamma   90.00
#
_symmetry.space_group_name_H-M   'P 1'
#
loop_
_entity.id
_entity.type
_entity.pdbx_description
1 polymer ?
#
loop_
_entity_poly.entity_id
_entity_poly.type
_entity_poly.pdbx_seq_one_letter_code
_entity_poly.pdbx_strand_id
1 'polypeptide(L)'
;MMKKSILSGVLVALLVACNCPQEKKAEEVTEKVIENVKETITYGNPADVKAEGKFQVSGLAYAYDALEPHIDGRTMEIHYSKHYLGYTNNLNKAIAGTALENKTIEEILTGLDLENKALRNNAGGYYNHTFFWEIMTPNKTELSGVLLDKINSDFGSVENFKNQFSEAAAKQFGSGWAWLVVNKDGKLEIGSTPNQDNPLMPKQTISGTPILALDVWEHAYYLNYQNQRPKYIEAFFNVINWTEVTKKYEATLKK
;
A
#
# COMPACT_ATOMS: atom_id res chain seq x y z
N MET A 1 -50.34 50.55 -3.50
CA MET A 1 -49.16 49.74 -3.27
C MET A 1 -49.30 48.46 -4.08
N MET A 2 -48.54 48.35 -5.17
CA MET A 2 -48.70 47.31 -6.20
C MET A 2 -47.89 46.08 -5.84
N LYS A 3 -48.55 44.92 -5.74
CA LYS A 3 -47.90 43.59 -5.69
C LYS A 3 -47.53 43.17 -7.12
N LYS A 4 -46.26 42.98 -7.40
CA LYS A 4 -45.80 42.34 -8.64
C LYS A 4 -45.57 40.85 -8.39
N SER A 5 -46.39 40.02 -9.02
CA SER A 5 -46.17 38.58 -9.16
C SER A 5 -45.17 38.33 -10.28
N ILE A 6 -44.10 37.56 -9.98
CA ILE A 6 -43.16 37.10 -11.00
C ILE A 6 -43.52 35.62 -11.28
N LEU A 7 -43.97 35.40 -12.51
CA LEU A 7 -44.31 34.09 -13.08
C LEU A 7 -42.99 33.47 -13.60
N SER A 8 -42.51 32.38 -12.96
CA SER A 8 -41.39 31.59 -13.48
C SER A 8 -41.90 30.63 -14.55
N GLY A 9 -41.62 30.94 -15.79
CA GLY A 9 -41.86 30.01 -16.90
C GLY A 9 -40.77 28.96 -16.97
N VAL A 10 -41.15 27.69 -16.80
CA VAL A 10 -40.29 26.54 -17.08
C VAL A 10 -40.27 26.33 -18.58
N LEU A 11 -39.15 26.64 -19.22
CA LEU A 11 -38.92 26.35 -20.63
C LEU A 11 -38.42 24.86 -20.73
N VAL A 12 -39.33 23.97 -21.11
CA VAL A 12 -38.98 22.58 -21.49
C VAL A 12 -38.43 22.63 -22.91
N ALA A 13 -37.10 22.58 -23.06
CA ALA A 13 -36.47 22.40 -24.36
C ALA A 13 -36.61 20.92 -24.78
N LEU A 14 -37.48 20.64 -25.74
CA LEU A 14 -37.52 19.39 -26.49
C LEU A 14 -36.27 19.33 -27.37
N LEU A 15 -35.27 18.57 -26.97
CA LEU A 15 -34.17 18.19 -27.85
C LEU A 15 -34.69 17.19 -28.89
N VAL A 16 -35.00 17.68 -30.08
CA VAL A 16 -35.18 16.83 -31.25
C VAL A 16 -33.79 16.37 -31.68
N ALA A 17 -33.50 15.11 -31.47
CA ALA A 17 -32.28 14.48 -31.96
C ALA A 17 -32.32 14.45 -33.50
N CYS A 18 -31.71 15.42 -34.14
CA CYS A 18 -31.39 15.35 -35.54
C CYS A 18 -30.24 14.37 -35.74
N ASN A 19 -30.57 13.23 -36.29
CA ASN A 19 -29.62 12.15 -36.67
C ASN A 19 -28.79 12.58 -37.89
N CYS A 20 -27.83 13.48 -37.72
CA CYS A 20 -26.99 13.98 -38.79
C CYS A 20 -25.81 13.06 -38.99
N PRO A 21 -25.58 12.52 -40.22
CA PRO A 21 -24.47 11.62 -40.51
C PRO A 21 -23.08 12.19 -40.21
N GLN A 22 -22.95 13.52 -40.12
CA GLN A 22 -21.69 14.19 -39.75
C GLN A 22 -21.37 14.09 -38.27
N GLU A 23 -22.38 14.10 -37.38
CA GLU A 23 -22.13 13.96 -35.92
C GLU A 23 -21.67 12.53 -35.59
N LYS A 24 -22.27 11.50 -36.18
CA LYS A 24 -21.82 10.11 -36.00
C LYS A 24 -20.38 9.87 -36.47
N LYS A 25 -19.97 10.57 -37.53
CA LYS A 25 -18.60 10.46 -38.06
C LYS A 25 -17.60 11.19 -37.14
N ALA A 26 -18.01 12.29 -36.47
CA ALA A 26 -17.21 13.00 -35.51
C ALA A 26 -17.04 12.23 -34.21
N GLU A 27 -18.09 11.57 -33.69
CA GLU A 27 -18.02 10.69 -32.53
C GLU A 27 -17.14 9.48 -32.79
N GLU A 28 -17.30 8.81 -33.93
CA GLU A 28 -16.47 7.65 -34.28
C GLU A 28 -14.99 7.99 -34.51
N VAL A 29 -14.69 9.19 -35.01
CA VAL A 29 -13.31 9.69 -35.14
C VAL A 29 -12.75 10.06 -33.76
N THR A 30 -13.58 10.60 -32.86
CA THR A 30 -13.16 10.96 -31.51
C THR A 30 -12.89 9.69 -30.68
N GLU A 31 -13.74 8.67 -30.76
CA GLU A 31 -13.50 7.37 -30.12
C GLU A 31 -12.24 6.68 -30.65
N LYS A 32 -12.03 6.63 -31.97
CA LYS A 32 -10.81 6.08 -32.56
C LYS A 32 -9.54 6.86 -32.22
N VAL A 33 -9.64 8.18 -32.04
CA VAL A 33 -8.50 9.00 -31.60
C VAL A 33 -8.22 8.77 -30.11
N ILE A 34 -9.24 8.58 -29.27
CA ILE A 34 -9.06 8.24 -27.84
C ILE A 34 -8.50 6.83 -27.68
N GLU A 35 -8.91 5.88 -28.52
CA GLU A 35 -8.39 4.50 -28.49
C GLU A 35 -6.93 4.39 -29.00
N ASN A 36 -6.49 5.30 -29.89
CA ASN A 36 -5.12 5.34 -30.40
C ASN A 36 -4.15 6.18 -29.57
N VAL A 37 -4.59 6.89 -28.55
CA VAL A 37 -3.75 7.67 -27.62
C VAL A 37 -3.72 7.04 -26.21
N LYS A 38 -4.00 5.75 -26.08
CA LYS A 38 -3.41 5.00 -24.99
C LYS A 38 -1.92 4.85 -25.28
N GLU A 39 -1.13 5.88 -24.99
CA GLU A 39 0.32 5.69 -24.85
C GLU A 39 0.52 4.45 -24.00
N THR A 40 1.07 3.42 -24.60
CA THR A 40 1.48 2.22 -23.88
C THR A 40 2.58 2.68 -22.92
N ILE A 41 2.19 2.96 -21.67
CA ILE A 41 3.15 3.31 -20.63
C ILE A 41 4.06 2.10 -20.49
N THR A 42 5.34 2.28 -20.80
CA THR A 42 6.35 1.23 -20.62
C THR A 42 7.01 1.45 -19.29
N TYR A 43 6.90 0.51 -18.39
CA TYR A 43 7.58 0.50 -17.10
C TYR A 43 8.96 -0.16 -17.20
N GLY A 44 9.88 0.24 -16.33
CA GLY A 44 11.15 -0.45 -16.17
C GLY A 44 10.99 -1.88 -15.65
N ASN A 45 12.05 -2.67 -15.74
CA ASN A 45 12.06 -4.02 -15.16
C ASN A 45 12.45 -3.93 -13.67
N PRO A 46 11.61 -4.41 -12.72
CA PRO A 46 11.96 -4.43 -11.30
C PRO A 46 13.28 -5.18 -11.02
N ALA A 47 13.63 -6.19 -11.82
CA ALA A 47 14.86 -6.97 -11.66
C ALA A 47 16.15 -6.17 -11.91
N ASP A 48 16.05 -5.01 -12.57
CA ASP A 48 17.19 -4.14 -12.84
C ASP A 48 17.51 -3.20 -11.67
N VAL A 49 16.62 -3.09 -10.68
CA VAL A 49 16.83 -2.26 -9.50
C VAL A 49 17.83 -2.94 -8.58
N LYS A 50 18.95 -2.29 -8.31
CA LYS A 50 20.03 -2.80 -7.47
C LYS A 50 20.43 -1.77 -6.42
N ALA A 51 20.63 -2.23 -5.21
CA ALA A 51 21.20 -1.42 -4.13
C ALA A 51 22.70 -1.61 -4.03
N GLU A 52 23.39 -0.62 -3.46
CA GLU A 52 24.80 -0.69 -3.16
C GLU A 52 25.02 -0.99 -1.66
N GLY A 53 25.78 -2.04 -1.35
CA GLY A 53 26.14 -2.40 0.01
C GLY A 53 25.54 -3.72 0.49
N LYS A 54 25.46 -3.89 1.82
CA LYS A 54 25.06 -5.14 2.47
C LYS A 54 23.60 -5.53 2.18
N PHE A 55 22.68 -4.62 2.45
CA PHE A 55 21.27 -4.86 2.20
C PHE A 55 20.96 -4.63 0.73
N GLN A 56 20.29 -5.58 0.13
CA GLN A 56 19.84 -5.53 -1.26
C GLN A 56 18.33 -5.33 -1.30
N VAL A 57 17.82 -4.76 -2.37
CA VAL A 57 16.37 -4.76 -2.60
C VAL A 57 15.91 -6.22 -2.76
N SER A 58 14.85 -6.60 -2.07
CA SER A 58 14.18 -7.87 -2.33
C SER A 58 13.61 -7.86 -3.75
N GLY A 59 13.76 -8.93 -4.50
CA GLY A 59 13.20 -9.00 -5.85
C GLY A 59 11.67 -8.84 -5.80
N LEU A 60 11.12 -7.98 -6.64
CA LEU A 60 9.68 -7.91 -6.84
C LEU A 60 9.26 -9.10 -7.73
N ALA A 61 8.34 -9.94 -7.25
CA ALA A 61 7.95 -11.17 -7.92
C ALA A 61 6.99 -10.96 -9.11
N TYR A 62 6.63 -9.71 -9.42
CA TYR A 62 5.66 -9.34 -10.45
C TYR A 62 6.04 -8.00 -11.10
N ALA A 63 5.50 -7.73 -12.30
CA ALA A 63 5.70 -6.48 -13.01
C ALA A 63 5.03 -5.30 -12.29
N TYR A 64 5.46 -4.08 -12.56
CA TYR A 64 4.93 -2.90 -11.88
C TYR A 64 3.42 -2.70 -12.10
N ASP A 65 2.89 -3.05 -13.26
CA ASP A 65 1.47 -2.94 -13.62
C ASP A 65 0.62 -4.15 -13.20
N ALA A 66 1.25 -5.18 -12.64
CA ALA A 66 0.55 -6.43 -12.33
C ALA A 66 -0.53 -6.32 -11.24
N LEU A 67 -0.48 -5.28 -10.40
CA LEU A 67 -1.46 -5.04 -9.34
C LEU A 67 -2.63 -4.14 -9.79
N GLU A 68 -2.64 -3.70 -11.06
CA GLU A 68 -3.76 -2.94 -11.61
C GLU A 68 -5.05 -3.77 -11.65
N PRO A 69 -6.21 -3.14 -11.44
CA PRO A 69 -6.45 -1.69 -11.26
C PRO A 69 -6.32 -1.21 -9.80
N HIS A 70 -5.87 -2.05 -8.87
CA HIS A 70 -5.87 -1.78 -7.43
C HIS A 70 -4.71 -0.88 -6.99
N ILE A 71 -3.53 -1.04 -7.58
CA ILE A 71 -2.37 -0.16 -7.41
C ILE A 71 -1.80 0.05 -8.80
N ASP A 72 -1.67 1.30 -9.22
CA ASP A 72 -1.23 1.64 -10.57
C ASP A 72 0.27 1.38 -10.78
N GLY A 73 0.65 1.01 -12.01
CA GLY A 73 2.01 0.65 -12.35
C GLY A 73 3.01 1.79 -12.14
N ARG A 74 2.60 3.06 -12.32
CA ARG A 74 3.47 4.20 -12.10
C ARG A 74 3.78 4.39 -10.62
N THR A 75 2.79 4.25 -9.74
CA THR A 75 3.00 4.21 -8.30
C THR A 75 3.98 3.11 -7.93
N MET A 76 3.76 1.88 -8.42
CA MET A 76 4.63 0.74 -8.12
C MET A 76 6.07 0.97 -8.57
N GLU A 77 6.28 1.48 -9.78
CA GLU A 77 7.62 1.77 -10.31
C GLU A 77 8.37 2.78 -9.43
N ILE A 78 7.74 3.92 -9.11
CA ILE A 78 8.36 4.97 -8.29
C ILE A 78 8.58 4.46 -6.85
N HIS A 79 7.59 3.81 -6.29
CA HIS A 79 7.61 3.31 -4.92
C HIS A 79 8.76 2.30 -4.71
N TYR A 80 8.91 1.35 -5.64
CA TYR A 80 9.95 0.34 -5.58
C TYR A 80 11.33 0.89 -5.99
N SER A 81 11.43 1.53 -7.17
CA SER A 81 12.72 1.91 -7.76
C SER A 81 13.30 3.22 -7.21
N LYS A 82 12.53 4.03 -6.49
CA LYS A 82 12.99 5.30 -5.91
C LYS A 82 12.89 5.29 -4.38
N HIS A 83 11.70 5.11 -3.81
CA HIS A 83 11.54 5.17 -2.36
C HIS A 83 12.23 4.00 -1.66
N TYR A 84 11.89 2.76 -2.00
CA TYR A 84 12.50 1.57 -1.38
C TYR A 84 14.01 1.48 -1.64
N LEU A 85 14.46 1.70 -2.88
CA LEU A 85 15.88 1.75 -3.21
C LEU A 85 16.60 2.85 -2.42
N GLY A 86 15.98 4.02 -2.27
CA GLY A 86 16.52 5.14 -1.49
C GLY A 86 16.72 4.77 -0.02
N TYR A 87 15.73 4.15 0.62
CA TYR A 87 15.86 3.65 1.99
C TYR A 87 16.97 2.60 2.12
N THR A 88 17.06 1.67 1.17
CA THR A 88 18.07 0.60 1.15
C THR A 88 19.48 1.18 1.07
N ASN A 89 19.74 2.08 0.12
CA ASN A 89 21.05 2.70 -0.05
C ASN A 89 21.43 3.58 1.14
N ASN A 90 20.48 4.32 1.71
CA ASN A 90 20.73 5.15 2.87
C ASN A 90 20.96 4.33 4.15
N LEU A 91 20.27 3.19 4.32
CA LEU A 91 20.55 2.23 5.37
C LEU A 91 21.99 1.72 5.26
N ASN A 92 22.38 1.25 4.06
CA ASN A 92 23.73 0.76 3.80
C ASN A 92 24.79 1.80 4.14
N LYS A 93 24.58 3.06 3.75
CA LYS A 93 25.47 4.16 4.12
C LYS A 93 25.54 4.41 5.62
N ALA A 94 24.41 4.31 6.32
CA ALA A 94 24.33 4.57 7.77
C ALA A 94 25.03 3.50 8.61
N ILE A 95 25.10 2.25 8.13
CA ILE A 95 25.74 1.14 8.84
C ILE A 95 27.19 0.89 8.42
N ALA A 96 27.65 1.43 7.30
CA ALA A 96 28.99 1.21 6.75
C ALA A 96 30.09 1.53 7.78
N GLY A 97 31.03 0.60 7.99
CA GLY A 97 32.12 0.73 8.93
C GLY A 97 31.70 0.68 10.41
N THR A 98 30.43 0.35 10.72
CA THR A 98 29.94 0.20 12.09
C THR A 98 29.71 -1.26 12.46
N ALA A 99 29.54 -1.56 13.76
CA ALA A 99 29.16 -2.90 14.21
C ALA A 99 27.81 -3.40 13.66
N LEU A 100 26.98 -2.52 13.13
CA LEU A 100 25.68 -2.83 12.54
C LEU A 100 25.79 -3.55 11.19
N GLU A 101 26.94 -3.43 10.49
CA GLU A 101 27.18 -4.21 9.26
C GLU A 101 27.06 -5.72 9.44
N ASN A 102 27.27 -6.23 10.65
CA ASN A 102 27.20 -7.66 10.92
C ASN A 102 25.84 -8.12 11.47
N LYS A 103 24.86 -7.20 11.60
CA LYS A 103 23.54 -7.49 12.17
C LYS A 103 22.49 -7.69 11.09
N THR A 104 21.48 -8.51 11.37
CA THR A 104 20.25 -8.59 10.55
C THR A 104 19.44 -7.30 10.69
N ILE A 105 18.47 -7.10 9.80
CA ILE A 105 17.62 -5.91 9.89
C ILE A 105 16.76 -5.93 11.16
N GLU A 106 16.29 -7.10 11.59
CA GLU A 106 15.52 -7.28 12.80
C GLU A 106 16.35 -6.96 14.05
N GLU A 107 17.63 -7.38 14.09
CA GLU A 107 18.54 -7.01 15.18
C GLU A 107 18.81 -5.51 15.23
N ILE A 108 18.90 -4.85 14.08
CA ILE A 108 19.06 -3.39 14.01
C ILE A 108 17.80 -2.70 14.54
N LEU A 109 16.61 -3.14 14.10
CA LEU A 109 15.34 -2.53 14.50
C LEU A 109 15.02 -2.72 16.00
N THR A 110 15.23 -3.92 16.52
CA THR A 110 14.97 -4.22 17.94
C THR A 110 15.94 -3.54 18.89
N GLY A 111 17.17 -3.29 18.46
CA GLY A 111 18.20 -2.57 19.21
C GLY A 111 18.33 -1.08 18.86
N LEU A 112 17.33 -0.52 18.17
CA LEU A 112 17.43 0.83 17.61
C LEU A 112 17.42 1.92 18.68
N ASP A 113 18.39 2.84 18.60
CA ASP A 113 18.28 4.14 19.25
C ASP A 113 17.34 5.04 18.44
N LEU A 114 16.18 5.35 19.01
CA LEU A 114 15.16 6.16 18.36
C LEU A 114 15.58 7.60 18.08
N GLU A 115 16.60 8.11 18.80
CA GLU A 115 17.16 9.43 18.55
C GLU A 115 18.05 9.47 17.30
N ASN A 116 18.56 8.33 16.85
CA ASN A 116 19.22 8.22 15.57
C ASN A 116 18.20 8.22 14.43
N LYS A 117 17.66 9.39 14.11
CA LYS A 117 16.59 9.59 13.12
C LYS A 117 16.95 9.05 11.75
N ALA A 118 18.21 9.15 11.33
CA ALA A 118 18.65 8.66 10.02
C ALA A 118 18.55 7.13 9.99
N LEU A 119 19.07 6.43 10.98
CA LEU A 119 18.98 4.97 11.05
C LEU A 119 17.53 4.51 11.23
N ARG A 120 16.75 5.16 12.12
CA ARG A 120 15.35 4.86 12.35
C ARG A 120 14.52 4.90 11.07
N ASN A 121 14.64 5.99 10.29
CA ASN A 121 13.88 6.14 9.06
C ASN A 121 14.33 5.17 7.98
N ASN A 122 15.63 4.97 7.81
CA ASN A 122 16.14 4.15 6.69
C ASN A 122 16.07 2.66 6.99
N ALA A 123 16.35 2.20 8.21
CA ALA A 123 16.16 0.81 8.60
C ALA A 123 14.67 0.42 8.61
N GLY A 124 13.81 1.31 9.15
CA GLY A 124 12.37 1.13 9.10
C GLY A 124 11.86 1.09 7.67
N GLY A 125 12.26 2.08 6.84
CA GLY A 125 11.85 2.14 5.44
C GLY A 125 12.28 0.90 4.65
N TYR A 126 13.51 0.42 4.83
CA TYR A 126 13.97 -0.82 4.21
C TYR A 126 13.10 -2.02 4.62
N TYR A 127 12.92 -2.24 5.91
CA TYR A 127 12.14 -3.38 6.42
C TYR A 127 10.69 -3.33 5.97
N ASN A 128 10.02 -2.18 6.17
CA ASN A 128 8.61 -2.01 5.89
C ASN A 128 8.30 -2.30 4.41
N HIS A 129 9.12 -1.76 3.50
CA HIS A 129 8.92 -1.97 2.06
C HIS A 129 9.27 -3.41 1.64
N THR A 130 10.38 -3.99 2.14
CA THR A 130 10.70 -5.41 1.91
C THR A 130 9.50 -6.29 2.26
N PHE A 131 8.95 -6.08 3.45
CA PHE A 131 7.78 -6.80 3.95
C PHE A 131 6.55 -6.57 3.07
N PHE A 132 6.31 -5.32 2.63
CA PHE A 132 5.14 -4.93 1.84
C PHE A 132 5.10 -5.62 0.48
N TRP A 133 6.25 -5.74 -0.20
CA TRP A 133 6.31 -6.43 -1.49
C TRP A 133 6.01 -7.93 -1.38
N GLU A 134 6.41 -8.58 -0.30
CA GLU A 134 6.18 -10.01 -0.07
C GLU A 134 4.71 -10.35 0.15
N ILE A 135 3.98 -9.46 0.84
CA ILE A 135 2.58 -9.71 1.22
C ILE A 135 1.58 -9.28 0.16
N MET A 136 2.02 -8.86 -1.02
CA MET A 136 1.16 -8.55 -2.16
C MET A 136 1.38 -9.52 -3.32
N THR A 137 0.35 -9.72 -4.12
CA THR A 137 0.39 -10.58 -5.31
C THR A 137 -0.69 -10.19 -6.31
N PRO A 138 -0.43 -10.30 -7.63
CA PRO A 138 -1.47 -10.17 -8.66
C PRO A 138 -2.42 -11.36 -8.71
N ASN A 139 -2.02 -12.50 -8.12
CA ASN A 139 -2.84 -13.70 -8.13
C ASN A 139 -3.83 -13.67 -6.97
N LYS A 140 -5.10 -13.92 -7.27
CA LYS A 140 -6.09 -14.04 -6.21
C LYS A 140 -5.73 -15.17 -5.26
N THR A 141 -5.60 -14.84 -3.97
CA THR A 141 -5.41 -15.79 -2.88
C THR A 141 -6.55 -15.65 -1.88
N GLU A 142 -6.79 -16.66 -1.07
CA GLU A 142 -7.90 -16.66 -0.12
C GLU A 142 -7.39 -16.85 1.30
N LEU A 143 -7.95 -16.05 2.22
CA LEU A 143 -7.75 -16.24 3.65
C LEU A 143 -8.41 -17.56 4.07
N SER A 144 -7.64 -18.51 4.60
CA SER A 144 -8.14 -19.83 4.95
C SER A 144 -7.30 -20.46 6.08
N GLY A 145 -7.70 -21.65 6.55
CA GLY A 145 -6.96 -22.45 7.52
C GLY A 145 -6.72 -21.75 8.85
N VAL A 146 -5.57 -22.03 9.45
CA VAL A 146 -5.25 -21.59 10.82
C VAL A 146 -5.26 -20.09 11.04
N LEU A 147 -4.96 -19.30 10.01
CA LEU A 147 -5.03 -17.84 10.11
C LEU A 147 -6.47 -17.35 10.09
N LEU A 148 -7.35 -17.94 9.26
CA LEU A 148 -8.78 -17.62 9.24
C LEU A 148 -9.41 -17.92 10.62
N ASP A 149 -9.12 -19.09 11.20
CA ASP A 149 -9.62 -19.48 12.51
C ASP A 149 -9.14 -18.50 13.59
N LYS A 150 -7.88 -18.10 13.52
CA LYS A 150 -7.30 -17.13 14.46
C LYS A 150 -7.93 -15.73 14.33
N ILE A 151 -8.14 -15.26 13.11
CA ILE A 151 -8.84 -13.98 12.85
C ILE A 151 -10.27 -14.03 13.41
N ASN A 152 -11.01 -15.11 13.17
CA ASN A 152 -12.37 -15.25 13.71
C ASN A 152 -12.35 -15.32 15.24
N SER A 153 -11.36 -15.99 15.84
CA SER A 153 -11.22 -16.07 17.30
C SER A 153 -10.91 -14.71 17.94
N ASP A 154 -9.98 -13.93 17.35
CA ASP A 154 -9.48 -12.71 17.98
C ASP A 154 -10.35 -11.47 17.64
N PHE A 155 -10.98 -11.44 16.46
CA PHE A 155 -11.79 -10.30 16.00
C PHE A 155 -13.29 -10.60 15.88
N GLY A 156 -13.69 -11.86 16.08
CA GLY A 156 -15.09 -12.32 15.97
C GLY A 156 -15.50 -12.64 14.53
N SER A 157 -14.96 -11.99 13.52
CA SER A 157 -15.20 -12.28 12.10
C SER A 157 -14.14 -11.64 11.21
N VAL A 158 -14.03 -12.12 9.96
CA VAL A 158 -13.20 -11.52 8.93
C VAL A 158 -13.66 -10.09 8.61
N GLU A 159 -14.96 -9.82 8.64
CA GLU A 159 -15.52 -8.50 8.42
C GLU A 159 -15.04 -7.51 9.51
N ASN A 160 -15.14 -7.88 10.77
CA ASN A 160 -14.66 -7.07 11.89
C ASN A 160 -13.16 -6.84 11.82
N PHE A 161 -12.36 -7.85 11.44
CA PHE A 161 -10.94 -7.69 11.17
C PHE A 161 -10.70 -6.63 10.10
N LYS A 162 -11.35 -6.75 8.93
CA LYS A 162 -11.20 -5.79 7.83
C LYS A 162 -11.60 -4.37 8.26
N ASN A 163 -12.69 -4.23 9.00
CA ASN A 163 -13.14 -2.94 9.50
C ASN A 163 -12.13 -2.32 10.46
N GLN A 164 -11.60 -3.09 11.42
CA GLN A 164 -10.59 -2.58 12.36
C GLN A 164 -9.27 -2.23 11.67
N PHE A 165 -8.82 -3.06 10.72
CA PHE A 165 -7.60 -2.78 9.95
C PHE A 165 -7.75 -1.53 9.08
N SER A 166 -8.89 -1.40 8.41
CA SER A 166 -9.21 -0.21 7.61
C SER A 166 -9.29 1.05 8.46
N GLU A 167 -9.87 0.94 9.65
CA GLU A 167 -9.96 2.05 10.60
C GLU A 167 -8.58 2.49 11.09
N ALA A 168 -7.69 1.55 11.45
CA ALA A 168 -6.32 1.85 11.86
C ALA A 168 -5.54 2.54 10.73
N ALA A 169 -5.67 2.05 9.50
CA ALA A 169 -5.06 2.65 8.31
C ALA A 169 -5.59 4.06 8.00
N ALA A 170 -6.91 4.25 8.08
CA ALA A 170 -7.54 5.53 7.79
C ALA A 170 -7.23 6.60 8.86
N LYS A 171 -7.18 6.18 10.15
CA LYS A 171 -6.90 7.07 11.29
C LYS A 171 -5.43 7.41 11.47
N GLN A 172 -4.50 6.71 10.79
CA GLN A 172 -3.09 7.09 10.85
C GLN A 172 -2.92 8.52 10.28
N PHE A 173 -2.68 9.47 11.17
CA PHE A 173 -2.50 10.86 10.78
C PHE A 173 -1.16 11.05 10.06
N GLY A 174 -1.23 11.68 8.89
CA GLY A 174 -0.06 11.87 8.03
C GLY A 174 0.47 10.55 7.43
N SER A 175 1.78 10.48 7.29
CA SER A 175 2.49 9.31 6.76
C SER A 175 2.63 8.24 7.83
N GLY A 176 2.57 6.97 7.42
CA GLY A 176 2.76 5.84 8.33
C GLY A 176 2.31 4.52 7.74
N TRP A 177 2.11 3.55 8.61
CA TRP A 177 1.77 2.17 8.26
C TRP A 177 0.68 1.63 9.17
N ALA A 178 -0.22 0.83 8.63
CA ALA A 178 -1.13 -0.03 9.41
C ALA A 178 -0.56 -1.44 9.47
N TRP A 179 -0.75 -2.12 10.60
CA TRP A 179 -0.16 -3.41 10.89
C TRP A 179 -1.18 -4.39 11.47
N LEU A 180 -1.04 -5.66 11.08
CA LEU A 180 -1.52 -6.81 11.83
C LEU A 180 -0.31 -7.53 12.39
N VAL A 181 -0.24 -7.72 13.70
CA VAL A 181 0.86 -8.38 14.38
C VAL A 181 0.38 -9.57 15.21
N VAL A 182 1.28 -10.50 15.47
CA VAL A 182 1.13 -11.49 16.54
C VAL A 182 1.90 -10.94 17.75
N ASN A 183 1.17 -10.62 18.82
CA ASN A 183 1.77 -10.07 20.03
C ASN A 183 2.47 -11.16 20.88
N LYS A 184 3.11 -10.77 21.99
CA LYS A 184 3.82 -11.68 22.90
C LYS A 184 2.95 -12.78 23.54
N ASP A 185 1.63 -12.57 23.60
CA ASP A 185 0.66 -13.51 24.16
C ASP A 185 0.02 -14.41 23.07
N GLY A 186 0.54 -14.34 21.83
CA GLY A 186 0.04 -15.09 20.67
C GLY A 186 -1.29 -14.60 20.13
N LYS A 187 -1.73 -13.39 20.49
CA LYS A 187 -2.94 -12.77 19.96
C LYS A 187 -2.64 -11.90 18.75
N LEU A 188 -3.59 -11.82 17.85
CA LEU A 188 -3.57 -10.87 16.75
C LEU A 188 -3.98 -9.48 17.25
N GLU A 189 -3.18 -8.48 16.94
CA GLU A 189 -3.45 -7.07 17.24
C GLU A 189 -3.31 -6.22 15.99
N ILE A 190 -4.16 -5.20 15.89
CA ILE A 190 -4.14 -4.20 14.83
C ILE A 190 -3.74 -2.85 15.41
N GLY A 191 -2.88 -2.14 14.70
CA GLY A 191 -2.50 -0.78 15.06
C GLY A 191 -1.80 -0.08 13.90
N SER A 192 -1.32 1.14 14.18
CA SER A 192 -0.57 1.92 13.21
C SER A 192 0.67 2.55 13.83
N THR A 193 1.64 2.86 12.99
CA THR A 193 2.88 3.55 13.38
C THR A 193 3.13 4.74 12.45
N PRO A 194 3.70 5.84 12.94
CA PRO A 194 4.00 7.01 12.13
C PRO A 194 5.27 6.81 11.30
N ASN A 195 5.35 7.50 10.18
CA ASN A 195 6.52 7.53 9.30
C ASN A 195 6.99 6.13 8.90
N GLN A 196 8.27 5.78 9.19
CA GLN A 196 8.82 4.45 8.91
C GLN A 196 8.99 3.61 10.18
N ASP A 197 8.39 4.00 11.28
CA ASP A 197 8.34 3.17 12.49
C ASP A 197 7.57 1.86 12.21
N ASN A 198 7.93 0.82 12.94
CA ASN A 198 7.29 -0.49 12.82
C ASN A 198 7.24 -1.23 14.16
N PRO A 199 6.43 -2.31 14.26
CA PRO A 199 6.21 -3.03 15.52
C PRO A 199 7.45 -3.70 16.13
N LEU A 200 8.57 -3.83 15.40
CA LEU A 200 9.83 -4.38 15.92
C LEU A 200 10.66 -3.35 16.69
N MET A 201 10.42 -2.07 16.44
CA MET A 201 11.16 -0.99 17.10
C MET A 201 10.77 -0.86 18.57
N PRO A 202 11.68 -0.40 19.46
CA PRO A 202 11.35 -0.16 20.86
C PRO A 202 10.32 0.96 21.02
N LYS A 203 9.54 0.90 22.11
CA LYS A 203 8.59 1.95 22.53
C LYS A 203 7.47 2.28 21.53
N GLN A 204 7.10 1.34 20.65
CA GLN A 204 5.95 1.52 19.77
C GLN A 204 4.63 1.25 20.51
N THR A 205 3.56 1.88 20.05
CA THR A 205 2.19 1.66 20.56
C THR A 205 1.65 0.29 20.22
N ILE A 206 2.12 -0.29 19.10
CA ILE A 206 1.88 -1.68 18.72
C ILE A 206 3.22 -2.39 18.60
N SER A 207 3.33 -3.58 19.19
CA SER A 207 4.55 -4.39 19.15
C SER A 207 4.22 -5.87 18.98
N GLY A 208 5.10 -6.60 18.30
CA GLY A 208 4.91 -8.01 17.99
C GLY A 208 5.55 -8.37 16.66
N THR A 209 5.31 -9.61 16.21
CA THR A 209 5.76 -10.06 14.91
C THR A 209 4.77 -9.63 13.83
N PRO A 210 5.12 -8.74 12.88
CA PRO A 210 4.23 -8.34 11.80
C PRO A 210 3.90 -9.51 10.88
N ILE A 211 2.63 -9.62 10.47
CA ILE A 211 2.17 -10.60 9.49
C ILE A 211 1.45 -9.96 8.31
N LEU A 212 0.91 -8.74 8.47
CA LEU A 212 0.33 -7.92 7.40
C LEU A 212 0.68 -6.46 7.63
N ALA A 213 0.93 -5.73 6.57
CA ALA A 213 1.20 -4.29 6.60
C ALA A 213 0.51 -3.57 5.45
N LEU A 214 0.16 -2.29 5.66
CA LEU A 214 -0.31 -1.40 4.60
C LEU A 214 0.41 -0.07 4.72
N ASP A 215 1.08 0.33 3.65
CA ASP A 215 1.66 1.66 3.52
C ASP A 215 0.54 2.69 3.32
N VAL A 216 0.45 3.67 4.21
CA VAL A 216 -0.49 4.80 4.08
C VAL A 216 0.21 6.15 3.88
N TRP A 217 1.49 6.13 3.51
CA TRP A 217 2.14 7.28 2.91
C TRP A 217 1.44 7.65 1.60
N GLU A 218 1.32 8.93 1.29
CA GLU A 218 0.65 9.38 0.06
C GLU A 218 1.34 8.85 -1.20
N HIS A 219 2.66 8.64 -1.18
CA HIS A 219 3.39 8.07 -2.31
C HIS A 219 2.92 6.66 -2.71
N ALA A 220 2.26 5.93 -1.82
CA ALA A 220 1.76 4.58 -2.10
C ALA A 220 0.43 4.57 -2.87
N TYR A 221 -0.29 5.70 -2.95
CA TYR A 221 -1.64 5.71 -3.51
C TYR A 221 -2.07 6.99 -4.23
N TYR A 222 -1.34 8.10 -4.08
CA TYR A 222 -1.86 9.42 -4.48
C TYR A 222 -2.09 9.55 -5.98
N LEU A 223 -1.29 8.91 -6.84
CA LEU A 223 -1.46 9.00 -8.29
C LEU A 223 -2.80 8.42 -8.76
N ASN A 224 -3.28 7.35 -8.13
CA ASN A 224 -4.54 6.69 -8.50
C ASN A 224 -5.73 7.17 -7.65
N TYR A 225 -5.51 7.46 -6.36
CA TYR A 225 -6.60 7.71 -5.41
C TYR A 225 -6.66 9.15 -4.88
N GLN A 226 -5.65 9.98 -5.09
CA GLN A 226 -5.50 11.32 -4.57
C GLN A 226 -5.82 11.36 -3.05
N ASN A 227 -6.76 12.19 -2.63
CA ASN A 227 -7.17 12.33 -1.23
C ASN A 227 -8.13 11.20 -0.75
N GLN A 228 -8.39 10.19 -1.57
CA GLN A 228 -9.34 9.12 -1.26
C GLN A 228 -8.64 7.89 -0.64
N ARG A 229 -7.83 8.09 0.41
CA ARG A 229 -7.16 7.01 1.15
C ARG A 229 -8.09 5.83 1.49
N PRO A 230 -9.37 6.03 1.90
CA PRO A 230 -10.27 4.91 2.18
C PRO A 230 -10.50 3.97 0.98
N LYS A 231 -10.55 4.49 -0.25
CA LYS A 231 -10.68 3.66 -1.45
C LYS A 231 -9.42 2.84 -1.74
N TYR A 232 -8.24 3.41 -1.48
CA TYR A 232 -6.98 2.67 -1.57
C TYR A 232 -6.93 1.52 -0.55
N ILE A 233 -7.34 1.79 0.70
CA ILE A 233 -7.41 0.78 1.76
C ILE A 233 -8.34 -0.37 1.35
N GLU A 234 -9.51 -0.06 0.79
CA GLU A 234 -10.45 -1.07 0.27
C GLU A 234 -9.84 -1.88 -0.88
N ALA A 235 -9.19 -1.20 -1.83
CA ALA A 235 -8.55 -1.84 -2.98
C ALA A 235 -7.39 -2.77 -2.58
N PHE A 236 -6.65 -2.43 -1.53
CA PHE A 236 -5.53 -3.24 -1.03
C PHE A 236 -5.93 -4.67 -0.67
N PHE A 237 -7.13 -4.89 -0.13
CA PHE A 237 -7.59 -6.25 0.21
C PHE A 237 -7.67 -7.21 -1.00
N ASN A 238 -7.70 -6.68 -2.23
CA ASN A 238 -7.73 -7.50 -3.45
C ASN A 238 -6.34 -7.98 -3.89
N VAL A 239 -5.27 -7.38 -3.38
CA VAL A 239 -3.88 -7.70 -3.74
C VAL A 239 -3.11 -8.40 -2.63
N ILE A 240 -3.73 -8.67 -1.48
CA ILE A 240 -3.08 -9.35 -0.36
C ILE A 240 -2.74 -10.79 -0.78
N ASN A 241 -1.49 -11.16 -0.56
CA ASN A 241 -1.00 -12.54 -0.65
C ASN A 241 -1.31 -13.30 0.65
N TRP A 242 -2.55 -13.76 0.79
CA TRP A 242 -2.97 -14.50 1.99
C TRP A 242 -2.16 -15.77 2.26
N THR A 243 -1.59 -16.37 1.22
CA THR A 243 -0.68 -17.52 1.36
C THR A 243 0.58 -17.11 2.13
N GLU A 244 1.21 -15.99 1.75
CA GLU A 244 2.40 -15.51 2.45
C GLU A 244 2.07 -14.96 3.84
N VAL A 245 0.95 -14.25 4.00
CA VAL A 245 0.47 -13.78 5.32
C VAL A 245 0.24 -14.97 6.27
N THR A 246 -0.38 -16.05 5.79
CA THR A 246 -0.57 -17.29 6.59
C THR A 246 0.75 -17.91 6.95
N LYS A 247 1.69 -18.03 6.02
CA LYS A 247 3.04 -18.55 6.28
C LYS A 247 3.78 -17.72 7.33
N LYS A 248 3.68 -16.39 7.28
CA LYS A 248 4.26 -15.50 8.31
C LYS A 248 3.61 -15.75 9.68
N TYR A 249 2.29 -15.94 9.73
CA TYR A 249 1.60 -16.32 10.96
C TYR A 249 2.08 -17.67 11.50
N GLU A 250 2.11 -18.70 10.66
CA GLU A 250 2.58 -20.05 11.06
C GLU A 250 4.02 -20.07 11.58
N ALA A 251 4.87 -19.18 11.06
CA ALA A 251 6.23 -19.03 11.55
C ALA A 251 6.29 -18.52 13.01
N THR A 252 5.26 -17.80 13.48
CA THR A 252 5.18 -17.37 14.87
C THR A 252 4.78 -18.48 15.83
N LEU A 253 4.12 -19.55 15.34
CA LEU A 253 3.70 -20.69 16.15
C LEU A 253 4.85 -21.68 16.45
N LYS A 254 5.99 -21.53 15.76
CA LYS A 254 7.15 -22.43 15.88
C LYS A 254 8.23 -21.88 16.85
N LYS A 255 7.99 -20.71 17.40
CA LYS A 255 8.87 -20.06 18.38
C LYS A 255 8.41 -20.37 19.80
#